data_51751a3d5306724d52191c1823cb9692
#
_entry.id   51751a3d5306724d52191c1823cb9692
#
_cell.length_a   1.000
_cell.length_b   1.000
_cell.length_c   1.000
_cell.angle_alpha   90.00
_cell.angle_beta   90.00
_cell.angle_gamma   90.00
#
_symmetry.space_group_name_H-M   'P 1'
#
loop_
_entity.id
_entity.type
_entity.pdbx_description
1 polymer ?
#
loop_
_entity_poly.entity_id
_entity_poly.type
_entity_poly.pdbx_seq_one_letter_code
_entity_poly.pdbx_strand_id
1 'polypeptide(L)'
;MTSDQLHASFVHGDDPCENPSRDARFDLGNVVCTGNATLRLRTEEVLTALHRHANGDWGDLLPEDALANEFALQHGDRLFSACGFGRDRFWVITDFELSVTAVLMPDD
;
A
#
# COMPACT_ATOMS: atom_id res chain seq x y z
N MET A 1 12.14 -14.96 -5.67
CA MET A 1 11.78 -15.16 -5.48
C MET A 1 11.73 -14.97 -5.45
N THR A 2 12.02 -14.56 -5.53
CA THR A 2 11.66 -14.58 -5.42
C THR A 2 11.53 -14.26 -5.44
N SER A 3 11.41 -13.57 -5.50
CA SER A 3 10.97 -13.61 -5.41
C SER A 3 10.86 -13.55 -5.36
N ASP A 4 10.97 -13.08 -5.32
CA ASP A 4 10.56 -13.34 -5.10
C ASP A 4 10.54 -13.21 -4.74
N GLN A 5 10.62 -12.83 -4.37
CA GLN A 5 10.36 -12.91 -3.90
C GLN A 5 10.19 -12.62 -3.54
N LEU A 6 10.13 -12.37 -3.32
CA LEU A 6 9.77 -12.46 -2.95
C LEU A 6 9.67 -12.85 -2.95
N HIS A 7 9.66 -12.85 -2.89
CA HIS A 7 9.37 -13.47 -2.82
C HIS A 7 8.96 -13.77 -2.82
N ALA A 8 8.87 -13.67 -2.96
CA ALA A 8 8.42 -14.20 -3.11
C ALA A 8 8.27 -14.86 -3.07
N SER A 9 7.77 -14.96 -2.82
CA SER A 9 7.62 -15.76 -2.79
C SER A 9 7.32 -16.52 -2.44
N PHE A 10 6.69 -17.09 -2.22
CA PHE A 10 6.24 -17.90 -1.99
C PHE A 10 5.46 -18.67 -1.93
N VAL A 11 5.12 -19.19 -2.03
CA VAL A 11 4.37 -19.64 -1.97
C VAL A 11 3.49 -20.06 -2.04
N HIS A 12 2.72 -20.57 -1.97
CA HIS A 12 1.82 -20.93 -2.14
C HIS A 12 0.84 -20.70 -1.76
N GLY A 13 0.79 -20.61 -2.15
CA GLY A 13 -0.15 -20.25 -1.14
C GLY A 13 -1.43 -19.71 -1.59
N ASP A 14 -2.33 -20.06 -0.83
CA ASP A 14 -3.68 -19.60 -1.04
C ASP A 14 -4.01 -18.45 -0.12
N ASP A 15 -3.02 -17.95 0.56
CA ASP A 15 -3.21 -16.80 1.44
C ASP A 15 -3.34 -15.55 0.58
N PRO A 16 -4.49 -14.87 0.59
CA PRO A 16 -4.69 -13.67 -0.22
C PRO A 16 -3.71 -12.56 0.12
N CYS A 17 -3.16 -12.56 1.31
CA CYS A 17 -2.18 -11.55 1.69
C CYS A 17 -0.84 -11.77 1.02
N GLU A 18 -0.57 -12.96 0.53
CA GLU A 18 0.69 -13.28 -0.11
C GLU A 18 0.71 -12.93 -1.57
N ASN A 19 -0.45 -12.71 -2.16
CA ASN A 19 -0.53 -12.42 -3.58
C ASN A 19 -1.52 -11.31 -3.85
N PRO A 20 -1.21 -10.09 -3.42
CA PRO A 20 -2.12 -8.96 -3.61
C PRO A 20 -2.42 -8.66 -5.07
N SER A 21 -1.48 -9.00 -5.98
CA SER A 21 -1.69 -8.71 -7.40
C SER A 21 -2.81 -9.51 -8.00
N ARG A 22 -3.27 -10.56 -7.34
CA ARG A 22 -4.35 -11.40 -7.82
C ARG A 22 -5.67 -10.64 -7.91
N ASP A 23 -5.94 -9.81 -6.90
CA ASP A 23 -7.15 -9.00 -6.81
C ASP A 23 -6.85 -7.51 -6.92
N ALA A 24 -5.61 -7.17 -7.18
CA ALA A 24 -5.18 -5.79 -7.18
C ALA A 24 -5.77 -5.02 -8.35
N ARG A 25 -6.13 -3.79 -8.10
CA ARG A 25 -6.63 -2.87 -9.11
C ARG A 25 -5.51 -2.15 -9.85
N PHE A 26 -4.31 -2.17 -9.27
CA PHE A 26 -3.14 -1.54 -9.88
C PHE A 26 -1.86 -2.16 -9.29
N ASP A 27 -0.75 -1.89 -9.94
CA ASP A 27 0.56 -2.39 -9.54
C ASP A 27 1.20 -1.40 -8.57
N LEU A 28 1.69 -1.91 -7.43
CA LEU A 28 2.35 -1.08 -6.43
C LEU A 28 3.73 -0.59 -6.88
N GLY A 29 4.34 -1.27 -7.84
CA GLY A 29 5.70 -0.94 -8.23
C GLY A 29 6.69 -1.27 -7.13
N ASN A 30 7.72 -0.45 -6.97
CA ASN A 30 8.68 -0.61 -5.91
C ASN A 30 8.12 -0.08 -4.60
N VAL A 31 8.08 -0.92 -3.57
CA VAL A 31 7.57 -0.51 -2.26
C VAL A 31 8.73 -0.05 -1.40
N VAL A 32 8.60 1.14 -0.83
CA VAL A 32 9.60 1.71 0.07
C VAL A 32 8.93 2.13 1.37
N CYS A 33 9.66 2.02 2.47
CA CYS A 33 9.19 2.47 3.78
C CYS A 33 10.20 3.47 4.31
N THR A 34 9.69 4.54 4.91
CA THR A 34 10.59 5.50 5.58
C THR A 34 11.22 4.85 6.79
N GLY A 35 12.31 5.42 7.29
CA GLY A 35 12.95 4.93 8.50
C GLY A 35 12.00 4.91 9.68
N ASN A 36 11.21 5.96 9.86
CA ASN A 36 10.22 6.02 10.95
C ASN A 36 9.17 4.92 10.81
N ALA A 37 8.66 4.71 9.60
CA ALA A 37 7.67 3.68 9.36
C ALA A 37 8.25 2.29 9.69
N THR A 38 9.48 2.05 9.26
CA THR A 38 10.15 0.78 9.52
C THR A 38 10.32 0.52 11.02
N LEU A 39 10.64 1.56 11.79
CA LEU A 39 10.86 1.42 13.21
C LEU A 39 9.57 1.31 14.02
N ARG A 40 8.50 1.93 13.57
CA ARG A 40 7.28 2.07 14.36
C ARG A 40 6.16 1.10 13.98
N LEU A 41 6.20 0.56 12.78
CA LEU A 41 5.12 -0.31 12.28
C LEU A 41 5.58 -1.76 12.23
N ARG A 42 4.63 -2.65 12.45
CA ARG A 42 4.89 -4.07 12.33
C ARG A 42 4.75 -4.48 10.88
N THR A 43 5.52 -5.49 10.50
CA THR A 43 5.51 -5.98 9.12
C THR A 43 4.10 -6.38 8.68
N GLU A 44 3.35 -7.07 9.53
CA GLU A 44 1.99 -7.49 9.20
C GLU A 44 1.06 -6.32 8.93
N GLU A 45 1.22 -5.24 9.70
CA GLU A 45 0.42 -4.04 9.49
C GLU A 45 0.67 -3.45 8.13
N VAL A 46 1.95 -3.37 7.77
CA VAL A 46 2.37 -2.80 6.49
C VAL A 46 1.86 -3.66 5.33
N LEU A 47 2.04 -4.97 5.43
CA LEU A 47 1.59 -5.87 4.36
C LEU A 47 0.09 -5.82 4.17
N THR A 48 -0.66 -5.80 5.28
CA THR A 48 -2.12 -5.69 5.21
C THR A 48 -2.54 -4.37 4.57
N ALA A 49 -1.88 -3.29 4.95
CA ALA A 49 -2.19 -1.97 4.40
C ALA A 49 -1.89 -1.90 2.90
N LEU A 50 -0.77 -2.47 2.47
CA LEU A 50 -0.41 -2.51 1.06
C LEU A 50 -1.41 -3.33 0.26
N HIS A 51 -1.84 -4.45 0.80
CA HIS A 51 -2.84 -5.30 0.16
C HIS A 51 -4.17 -4.55 -0.02
N ARG A 52 -4.63 -3.89 1.04
CA ARG A 52 -5.86 -3.10 0.99
C ARG A 52 -5.74 -1.96 -0.01
N HIS A 53 -4.63 -1.25 0.03
CA HIS A 53 -4.37 -0.14 -0.88
C HIS A 53 -4.42 -0.60 -2.34
N ALA A 54 -3.74 -1.69 -2.67
CA ALA A 54 -3.72 -2.23 -4.02
C ALA A 54 -5.11 -2.66 -4.50
N ASN A 55 -5.99 -3.02 -3.58
CA ASN A 55 -7.35 -3.44 -3.91
C ASN A 55 -8.36 -2.29 -3.92
N GLY A 56 -7.89 -1.07 -3.71
CA GLY A 56 -8.76 0.10 -3.74
C GLY A 56 -9.45 0.38 -2.42
N ASP A 57 -8.95 -0.18 -1.34
CA ASP A 57 -9.44 0.12 0.01
C ASP A 57 -8.54 1.21 0.58
N TRP A 58 -9.04 2.42 0.57
CA TRP A 58 -8.24 3.62 0.89
C TRP A 58 -8.16 3.91 2.39
N GLY A 59 -8.72 3.04 3.23
CA GLY A 59 -8.65 3.21 4.68
C GLY A 59 -9.59 4.30 5.16
N ASP A 60 -9.08 5.16 6.04
CA ASP A 60 -9.87 6.15 6.76
C ASP A 60 -9.96 7.51 6.06
N LEU A 61 -10.05 7.50 4.75
CA LEU A 61 -10.24 8.76 4.01
C LEU A 61 -11.66 9.26 4.10
N LEU A 62 -11.82 10.56 4.00
CA LEU A 62 -13.14 11.17 3.82
C LEU A 62 -13.70 10.73 2.46
N PRO A 63 -15.04 10.69 2.32
CA PRO A 63 -15.64 10.25 1.05
C PRO A 63 -15.14 11.02 -0.17
N GLU A 64 -14.96 12.33 -0.06
CA GLU A 64 -14.48 13.13 -1.19
C GLU A 64 -13.04 12.79 -1.56
N ASP A 65 -12.21 12.44 -0.58
CA ASP A 65 -10.83 12.03 -0.85
C ASP A 65 -10.80 10.64 -1.47
N ALA A 66 -11.69 9.75 -1.05
CA ALA A 66 -11.81 8.43 -1.66
C ALA A 66 -12.25 8.54 -3.11
N LEU A 67 -13.18 9.46 -3.42
CA LEU A 67 -13.58 9.72 -4.78
C LEU A 67 -12.43 10.27 -5.62
N ALA A 68 -11.63 11.14 -5.02
CA ALA A 68 -10.45 11.68 -5.70
C ALA A 68 -9.47 10.56 -6.07
N ASN A 69 -9.32 9.57 -5.19
CA ASN A 69 -8.50 8.40 -5.49
C ASN A 69 -9.06 7.59 -6.66
N GLU A 70 -10.38 7.39 -6.70
CA GLU A 70 -10.98 6.65 -7.80
C GLU A 70 -10.73 7.35 -9.14
N PHE A 71 -10.84 8.67 -9.15
CA PHE A 71 -10.54 9.47 -10.32
C PHE A 71 -9.05 9.35 -10.68
N ALA A 72 -8.19 9.48 -9.67
CA ALA A 72 -6.74 9.40 -9.87
C ALA A 72 -6.32 8.05 -10.43
N LEU A 73 -6.96 6.99 -9.98
CA LEU A 73 -6.66 5.64 -10.47
C LEU A 73 -6.92 5.52 -11.98
N GLN A 74 -8.00 6.14 -12.43
CA GLN A 74 -8.36 6.11 -13.85
C GLN A 74 -7.39 6.92 -14.72
N HIS A 75 -6.75 7.92 -14.12
CA HIS A 75 -5.89 8.85 -14.85
C HIS A 75 -4.40 8.63 -14.61
N GLY A 76 -4.04 7.64 -13.79
CA GLY A 76 -2.64 7.38 -13.47
C GLY A 76 -2.02 8.43 -12.58
N ASP A 77 -2.83 9.12 -11.79
CA ASP A 77 -2.36 10.11 -10.84
C ASP A 77 -2.06 9.46 -9.50
N ARG A 78 -1.50 10.25 -8.58
CA ARG A 78 -1.06 9.75 -7.28
C ARG A 78 -2.24 9.28 -6.43
N LEU A 79 -2.05 8.15 -5.74
CA LEU A 79 -3.05 7.57 -4.85
C LEU A 79 -2.59 7.66 -3.40
N PHE A 80 -3.55 7.73 -2.48
CA PHE A 80 -3.26 7.94 -1.07
C PHE A 80 -4.22 7.11 -0.21
N SER A 81 -3.67 6.38 0.78
CA SER A 81 -4.48 5.68 1.79
C SER A 81 -4.05 6.12 3.19
N ALA A 82 -5.01 6.22 4.10
CA ALA A 82 -4.74 6.49 5.51
C ALA A 82 -5.04 5.23 6.30
N CYS A 83 -4.06 4.75 7.06
CA CYS A 83 -4.13 3.48 7.76
C CYS A 83 -3.77 3.63 9.23
N GLY A 84 -4.10 2.63 10.05
CA GLY A 84 -3.71 2.59 11.45
C GLY A 84 -4.58 3.47 12.34
N PHE A 85 -4.18 3.56 13.61
CA PHE A 85 -4.90 4.31 14.62
C PHE A 85 -3.96 5.20 15.41
N GLY A 86 -4.45 6.38 15.79
CA GLY A 86 -3.78 7.23 16.76
C GLY A 86 -2.33 7.49 16.40
N ARG A 87 -1.43 7.13 17.30
CA ARG A 87 0.00 7.38 17.11
C ARG A 87 0.63 6.49 16.05
N ASP A 88 -0.01 5.37 15.76
CA ASP A 88 0.48 4.43 14.76
C ASP A 88 -0.16 4.64 13.41
N ARG A 89 -0.81 5.78 13.24
CA ARG A 89 -1.39 6.15 11.97
C ARG A 89 -0.29 6.33 10.94
N PHE A 90 -0.53 5.85 9.74
CA PHE A 90 0.47 5.94 8.68
C PHE A 90 -0.22 6.07 7.32
N TRP A 91 0.55 6.44 6.33
CA TRP A 91 0.04 6.66 4.98
C TRP A 91 0.70 5.73 3.99
N VAL A 92 -0.05 5.37 2.96
CA VAL A 92 0.46 4.61 1.81
C VAL A 92 0.16 5.46 0.58
N ILE A 93 1.21 5.82 -0.15
CA ILE A 93 1.10 6.70 -1.32
C ILE A 93 1.72 6.00 -2.52
N THR A 94 0.97 5.92 -3.62
CA THR A 94 1.48 5.38 -4.86
C THR A 94 1.68 6.50 -5.87
N ASP A 95 2.86 6.56 -6.43
CA ASP A 95 3.19 7.48 -7.52
C ASP A 95 3.46 6.64 -8.77
N PHE A 96 2.53 6.66 -9.70
CA PHE A 96 2.64 5.83 -10.90
C PHE A 96 3.77 6.28 -11.82
N GLU A 97 4.04 7.56 -11.83
CA GLU A 97 5.09 8.11 -12.67
C GLU A 97 6.46 7.56 -12.27
N LEU A 98 6.67 7.41 -10.98
CA LEU A 98 7.92 6.89 -10.43
C LEU A 98 7.88 5.37 -10.24
N SER A 99 6.73 4.75 -10.41
CA SER A 99 6.51 3.32 -10.14
C SER A 99 6.91 2.95 -8.71
N VAL A 100 6.47 3.78 -7.76
CA VAL A 100 6.83 3.61 -6.34
C VAL A 100 5.58 3.71 -5.48
N THR A 101 5.50 2.86 -4.46
CA THR A 101 4.53 2.99 -3.38
C THR A 101 5.31 3.17 -2.09
N ALA A 102 5.04 4.25 -1.38
CA ALA A 102 5.74 4.61 -0.17
C ALA A 102 4.84 4.45 1.05
N VAL A 103 5.41 3.87 2.11
CA VAL A 103 4.77 3.80 3.43
C VAL A 103 5.49 4.78 4.33
N LEU A 104 4.76 5.74 4.90
CA LEU A 104 5.36 6.80 5.69
C LEU A 104 4.48 7.21 6.85
N MET A 105 5.10 7.79 7.85
CA MET A 105 4.39 8.33 9.02
C MET A 105 3.99 9.77 8.74
N PRO A 106 2.94 10.28 9.42
CA PRO A 106 2.48 11.66 9.18
C PRO A 106 3.54 12.72 9.48
N ASP A 107 4.49 12.41 10.35
CA ASP A 107 5.54 13.36 10.72
C ASP A 107 6.82 13.20 9.89
N ASP A 108 6.78 12.41 8.88
CA ASP A 108 7.92 12.26 7.97
C ASP A 108 8.10 13.45 7.02
#